data_cef9066e2888bca81a09ed4ace8d9d8c
#
_entry.id   cef9066e2888bca81a09ed4ace8d9d8c
#
_cell.length_a   1.000
_cell.length_b   1.000
_cell.length_c   1.000
_cell.angle_alpha   90.00
_cell.angle_beta   90.00
_cell.angle_gamma   90.00
#
_symmetry.space_group_name_H-M   'P 1'
#
loop_
_entity.id
_entity.type
_entity.pdbx_description
1 polymer ?
#
loop_
_entity_poly.entity_id
_entity_poly.type
_entity_poly.pdbx_seq_one_letter_code
_entity_poly.pdbx_strand_id
1 'polypeptide(L)'
;MSTPRPTGALGDELSNLGIGILIGTAVLAAILRGAGSVAAWITGVNQPTGGVEAGLGVLLGPGDPATALGAPGLSAVAYWITAGLLVLGAGVAGWWAWRFFREHGRRVKTDPYRIAGIATRSEVAKAASEAALLRRAGHLRPSLHQPQPKDVGYRIGASHGTSVWASVEDSILLIGPPRSGKGAHIVINAILDAPGAVVTTSTRPDNLTATLRARQKIGPVAVFDPQHLAEGLPAGLRWSPIRGCEDPLTAMIRATGLAAGTGLSAGGVEGGGFWEGKTRTALQALLHAAALDHRPPSELFRWTLDPSAAADAVAILTANPRAATGWADSLQAMIDSDPRTRDSIWQGVSLALAALADPRVLDAVSPREDEDFDPEAFLRDRGTLYLLATGAGANNSAALVAAFVEDVVEAARRLAATSPGARLDPPLLLALDEVGNLAPLPSLPTLMAEGGGTGITTMPVLQSLAQAREKWSENAAGAIWDAAIVKIVLGGASNSKDLHDLTTLIGERDEVTDSTTVGDHGSRSAQRSIRRVPIMPPDTIRTLPFGTALVLLRSAPPIVTRLRTWTDRPDAKQLRDDRADIEATLQHRSEEPPGAPA
;
A
#
# COMPACT_ATOMS: atom_id res chain seq x y z
N MET A 1 14.54 46.80 -18.87
CA MET A 1 15.59 46.15 -19.66
C MET A 1 15.00 44.91 -20.29
N SER A 2 14.72 44.98 -21.56
CA SER A 2 14.08 43.95 -22.38
C SER A 2 15.13 42.95 -22.86
N THR A 3 14.97 41.67 -22.55
CA THR A 3 15.79 40.59 -23.09
C THR A 3 15.46 40.34 -24.56
N PRO A 4 16.46 40.16 -25.43
CA PRO A 4 16.20 39.85 -26.84
C PRO A 4 15.72 38.41 -27.01
N ARG A 5 14.69 38.20 -27.83
CA ARG A 5 14.24 36.88 -28.30
C ARG A 5 15.28 36.28 -29.25
N PRO A 6 15.53 34.97 -29.19
CA PRO A 6 16.43 34.32 -30.17
C PRO A 6 15.72 34.17 -31.51
N THR A 7 16.29 34.78 -32.53
CA THR A 7 15.82 34.77 -33.93
C THR A 7 16.31 33.57 -34.74
N GLY A 8 16.63 32.44 -34.10
CA GLY A 8 17.21 31.24 -34.77
C GLY A 8 16.22 30.12 -35.14
N ALA A 9 15.02 30.08 -34.55
CA ALA A 9 14.15 28.89 -34.66
C ALA A 9 13.40 28.78 -36.02
N LEU A 10 13.13 29.88 -36.70
CA LEU A 10 12.39 29.88 -37.99
C LEU A 10 13.26 29.43 -39.17
N GLY A 11 14.57 29.64 -39.14
CA GLY A 11 15.49 29.25 -40.21
C GLY A 11 15.70 27.72 -40.28
N ASP A 12 15.79 27.05 -39.14
CA ASP A 12 16.00 25.60 -39.06
C ASP A 12 14.76 24.80 -39.45
N GLU A 13 13.54 25.31 -39.14
CA GLU A 13 12.30 24.63 -39.53
C GLU A 13 12.07 24.72 -41.06
N LEU A 14 12.34 25.86 -41.69
CA LEU A 14 12.26 26.04 -43.13
C LEU A 14 13.31 25.21 -43.87
N SER A 15 14.52 25.11 -43.33
CA SER A 15 15.60 24.28 -43.87
C SER A 15 15.25 22.78 -43.79
N ASN A 16 14.75 22.32 -42.66
CA ASN A 16 14.32 20.94 -42.46
C ASN A 16 13.11 20.57 -43.34
N LEU A 17 12.16 21.51 -43.54
CA LEU A 17 11.03 21.34 -44.44
C LEU A 17 11.51 21.23 -45.89
N GLY A 18 12.45 22.07 -46.30
CA GLY A 18 13.06 22.04 -47.64
C GLY A 18 13.78 20.72 -47.93
N ILE A 19 14.60 20.26 -47.00
CA ILE A 19 15.29 18.97 -47.07
C ILE A 19 14.28 17.82 -47.12
N GLY A 20 13.22 17.85 -46.32
CA GLY A 20 12.17 16.84 -46.32
C GLY A 20 11.42 16.74 -47.64
N ILE A 21 11.10 17.90 -48.28
CA ILE A 21 10.45 17.95 -49.60
C ILE A 21 11.40 17.37 -50.67
N LEU A 22 12.68 17.72 -50.61
CA LEU A 22 13.67 17.27 -51.59
C LEU A 22 13.89 15.74 -51.51
N ILE A 23 14.00 15.20 -50.31
CA ILE A 23 14.09 13.75 -50.09
C ILE A 23 12.80 13.06 -50.55
N GLY A 24 11.63 13.60 -50.21
CA GLY A 24 10.33 13.04 -50.60
C GLY A 24 10.17 12.98 -52.12
N THR A 25 10.59 14.05 -52.82
CA THR A 25 10.57 14.11 -54.29
C THR A 25 11.52 13.10 -54.92
N ALA A 26 12.72 12.95 -54.39
CA ALA A 26 13.69 11.94 -54.86
C ALA A 26 13.21 10.52 -54.67
N VAL A 27 12.56 10.21 -53.54
CA VAL A 27 11.97 8.90 -53.27
C VAL A 27 10.79 8.61 -54.21
N LEU A 28 9.94 9.61 -54.45
CA LEU A 28 8.83 9.47 -55.38
C LEU A 28 9.32 9.22 -56.81
N ALA A 29 10.33 9.97 -57.25
CA ALA A 29 10.99 9.75 -58.54
C ALA A 29 11.53 8.33 -58.72
N ALA A 30 12.21 7.83 -57.66
CA ALA A 30 12.75 6.46 -57.68
C ALA A 30 11.64 5.39 -57.73
N ILE A 31 10.54 5.58 -56.98
CA ILE A 31 9.38 4.66 -56.99
C ILE A 31 8.73 4.63 -58.40
N LEU A 32 8.47 5.81 -58.98
CA LEU A 32 7.86 5.89 -60.31
C LEU A 32 8.78 5.33 -61.40
N ARG A 33 10.08 5.54 -61.31
CA ARG A 33 11.06 4.93 -62.21
C ARG A 33 11.12 3.39 -62.04
N GLY A 34 11.11 2.93 -60.76
CA GLY A 34 11.07 1.49 -60.45
C GLY A 34 9.81 0.80 -60.95
N ALA A 35 8.66 1.50 -60.88
CA ALA A 35 7.40 1.02 -61.43
C ALA A 35 7.50 0.73 -62.92
N GLY A 36 8.22 1.58 -63.67
CA GLY A 36 8.51 1.34 -65.08
C GLY A 36 9.29 0.04 -65.31
N SER A 37 10.29 -0.24 -64.50
CA SER A 37 11.06 -1.49 -64.61
C SER A 37 10.25 -2.73 -64.30
N VAL A 38 9.43 -2.69 -63.25
CA VAL A 38 8.53 -3.79 -62.88
C VAL A 38 7.46 -4.03 -63.93
N ALA A 39 6.85 -2.95 -64.44
CA ALA A 39 5.84 -3.04 -65.48
C ALA A 39 6.42 -3.57 -66.79
N ALA A 40 7.63 -3.16 -67.20
CA ALA A 40 8.34 -3.66 -68.35
C ALA A 40 8.68 -5.14 -68.22
N TRP A 41 9.07 -5.59 -67.05
CA TRP A 41 9.33 -7.02 -66.75
C TRP A 41 8.06 -7.84 -66.85
N ILE A 42 6.95 -7.38 -66.32
CA ILE A 42 5.64 -8.08 -66.37
C ILE A 42 5.12 -8.17 -67.78
N THR A 43 5.29 -7.11 -68.58
CA THR A 43 4.76 -7.05 -69.97
C THR A 43 5.71 -7.58 -71.02
N GLY A 44 6.93 -8.01 -70.65
CA GLY A 44 7.93 -8.57 -71.58
C GLY A 44 8.55 -7.53 -72.54
N VAL A 45 8.54 -6.24 -72.15
CA VAL A 45 9.07 -5.14 -72.95
C VAL A 45 10.47 -4.77 -72.48
N ASN A 46 11.28 -4.12 -73.34
CA ASN A 46 12.62 -3.68 -72.98
C ASN A 46 12.61 -2.76 -71.73
N GLN A 47 13.62 -2.91 -70.90
CA GLN A 47 13.74 -2.10 -69.67
C GLN A 47 13.88 -0.61 -69.97
N PRO A 48 13.26 0.27 -69.18
CA PRO A 48 13.38 1.71 -69.32
C PRO A 48 14.84 2.17 -69.32
N THR A 49 15.21 3.06 -70.23
CA THR A 49 16.55 3.59 -70.36
C THR A 49 16.73 4.91 -69.63
N GLY A 50 15.62 5.61 -69.26
CA GLY A 50 15.65 6.87 -68.52
C GLY A 50 16.16 6.70 -67.07
N GLY A 51 16.86 7.71 -66.51
CA GLY A 51 17.32 7.78 -65.15
C GLY A 51 16.18 7.98 -64.12
N VAL A 52 16.53 8.26 -62.87
CA VAL A 52 15.53 8.46 -61.78
C VAL A 52 14.64 9.66 -62.06
N GLU A 53 15.19 10.72 -62.69
CA GLU A 53 14.46 11.92 -63.13
C GLU A 53 13.34 11.60 -64.12
N ALA A 54 13.48 10.59 -64.95
CA ALA A 54 12.43 10.15 -65.90
C ALA A 54 11.15 9.70 -65.17
N GLY A 55 11.27 9.22 -63.91
CA GLY A 55 10.15 8.90 -63.03
C GLY A 55 9.23 10.12 -62.78
N LEU A 56 9.80 11.29 -62.54
CA LEU A 56 8.99 12.55 -62.42
C LEU A 56 8.47 13.00 -63.75
N GLY A 57 9.19 12.76 -64.84
CA GLY A 57 8.76 13.08 -66.20
C GLY A 57 7.42 12.43 -66.59
N VAL A 58 7.10 11.28 -66.05
CA VAL A 58 5.81 10.60 -66.27
C VAL A 58 4.62 11.39 -65.71
N LEU A 59 4.82 12.18 -64.63
CA LEU A 59 3.79 13.04 -64.07
C LEU A 59 3.44 14.23 -64.97
N LEU A 60 4.37 14.63 -65.84
CA LEU A 60 4.14 15.70 -66.83
C LEU A 60 3.43 15.18 -68.10
N GLY A 61 3.50 13.90 -68.38
CA GLY A 61 2.83 13.22 -69.49
C GLY A 61 2.17 11.90 -69.10
N PRO A 62 1.13 11.90 -68.26
CA PRO A 62 0.58 10.71 -67.64
C PRO A 62 -0.08 9.73 -68.63
N GLY A 63 -0.42 10.18 -69.81
CA GLY A 63 -1.02 9.34 -70.89
C GLY A 63 -0.01 8.48 -71.65
N ASP A 64 1.28 8.87 -71.64
CA ASP A 64 2.35 8.14 -72.36
C ASP A 64 3.62 7.94 -71.50
N PRO A 65 3.56 7.06 -70.49
CA PRO A 65 4.72 6.79 -69.67
C PRO A 65 5.85 6.09 -70.46
N ALA A 66 5.55 5.46 -71.60
CA ALA A 66 6.53 4.78 -72.42
C ALA A 66 7.60 5.75 -72.96
N THR A 67 7.16 6.92 -73.46
CA THR A 67 8.04 7.96 -73.99
C THR A 67 8.85 8.60 -72.86
N ALA A 68 8.21 8.95 -71.72
CA ALA A 68 8.88 9.60 -70.60
C ALA A 68 9.99 8.69 -69.99
N LEU A 69 9.79 7.40 -69.96
CA LEU A 69 10.72 6.43 -69.39
C LEU A 69 11.73 5.85 -70.41
N GLY A 70 11.56 6.15 -71.68
CA GLY A 70 12.37 5.57 -72.74
C GLY A 70 12.19 4.05 -72.91
N ALA A 71 10.93 3.58 -72.77
CA ALA A 71 10.57 2.16 -72.85
C ALA A 71 9.46 1.96 -73.91
N PRO A 72 9.79 1.92 -75.24
CA PRO A 72 8.82 1.79 -76.29
C PRO A 72 8.00 0.50 -76.14
N GLY A 73 6.64 0.62 -76.23
CA GLY A 73 5.73 -0.49 -76.09
C GLY A 73 5.25 -0.75 -74.64
N LEU A 74 5.68 0.01 -73.67
CA LEU A 74 5.20 -0.10 -72.27
C LEU A 74 3.74 0.34 -72.19
N SER A 75 2.89 -0.54 -71.67
CA SER A 75 1.46 -0.25 -71.47
C SER A 75 1.26 0.77 -70.36
N ALA A 76 0.58 1.90 -70.65
CA ALA A 76 0.25 2.90 -69.66
C ALA A 76 -0.60 2.32 -68.49
N VAL A 77 -1.52 1.41 -68.80
CA VAL A 77 -2.36 0.75 -67.78
C VAL A 77 -1.51 -0.13 -66.86
N ALA A 78 -0.62 -0.96 -67.41
CA ALA A 78 0.27 -1.81 -66.60
C ALA A 78 1.22 -0.99 -65.75
N TYR A 79 1.71 0.15 -66.27
CA TYR A 79 2.56 1.09 -65.53
C TYR A 79 1.83 1.71 -64.34
N TRP A 80 0.64 2.27 -64.53
CA TRP A 80 -0.07 2.96 -63.46
C TRP A 80 -0.59 2.01 -62.38
N ILE A 81 -0.94 0.76 -62.72
CA ILE A 81 -1.27 -0.28 -61.73
C ILE A 81 -0.04 -0.59 -60.85
N THR A 82 1.12 -0.79 -61.49
CA THR A 82 2.37 -1.11 -60.78
C THR A 82 2.84 0.08 -59.92
N ALA A 83 2.74 1.30 -60.45
CA ALA A 83 3.08 2.51 -59.69
C ALA A 83 2.16 2.69 -58.50
N GLY A 84 0.85 2.47 -58.64
CA GLY A 84 -0.11 2.51 -57.55
C GLY A 84 0.20 1.51 -56.44
N LEU A 85 0.51 0.27 -56.83
CA LEU A 85 0.88 -0.77 -55.85
C LEU A 85 2.17 -0.44 -55.10
N LEU A 86 3.20 0.07 -55.79
CA LEU A 86 4.46 0.43 -55.15
C LEU A 86 4.32 1.66 -54.24
N VAL A 87 3.55 2.67 -54.63
CA VAL A 87 3.26 3.84 -53.78
C VAL A 87 2.47 3.42 -52.56
N LEU A 88 1.46 2.54 -52.71
CA LEU A 88 0.68 2.01 -51.59
C LEU A 88 1.58 1.20 -50.63
N GLY A 89 2.42 0.32 -51.17
CA GLY A 89 3.37 -0.46 -50.39
C GLY A 89 4.36 0.39 -49.64
N ALA A 90 4.92 1.42 -50.29
CA ALA A 90 5.83 2.39 -49.63
C ALA A 90 5.10 3.21 -48.56
N GLY A 91 3.85 3.60 -48.81
CA GLY A 91 3.01 4.30 -47.83
C GLY A 91 2.72 3.44 -46.60
N VAL A 92 2.36 2.17 -46.80
CA VAL A 92 2.15 1.21 -45.69
C VAL A 92 3.44 0.96 -44.93
N ALA A 93 4.56 0.72 -45.60
CA ALA A 93 5.87 0.55 -44.96
C ALA A 93 6.30 1.79 -44.17
N GLY A 94 6.12 2.99 -44.74
CA GLY A 94 6.39 4.26 -44.08
C GLY A 94 5.51 4.48 -42.83
N TRP A 95 4.22 4.16 -42.93
CA TRP A 95 3.28 4.22 -41.80
C TRP A 95 3.67 3.22 -40.69
N TRP A 96 4.05 2.00 -41.05
CA TRP A 96 4.54 0.97 -40.13
C TRP A 96 5.85 1.39 -39.46
N ALA A 97 6.81 1.93 -40.22
CA ALA A 97 8.05 2.45 -39.68
C ALA A 97 7.80 3.63 -38.74
N TRP A 98 6.95 4.60 -39.15
CA TRP A 98 6.58 5.74 -38.30
C TRP A 98 5.88 5.30 -37.01
N ARG A 99 4.97 4.33 -37.08
CA ARG A 99 4.31 3.73 -35.92
C ARG A 99 5.33 3.04 -35.02
N PHE A 100 6.22 2.25 -35.59
CA PHE A 100 7.29 1.55 -34.86
C PHE A 100 8.22 2.53 -34.14
N PHE A 101 8.71 3.57 -34.82
CA PHE A 101 9.58 4.59 -34.22
C PHE A 101 8.81 5.45 -33.21
N ARG A 102 7.54 5.75 -33.44
CA ARG A 102 6.71 6.49 -32.50
C ARG A 102 6.39 5.69 -31.24
N GLU A 103 6.23 4.40 -31.33
CA GLU A 103 6.04 3.51 -30.17
C GLU A 103 7.35 3.28 -29.41
N HIS A 104 8.48 3.21 -30.11
CA HIS A 104 9.82 3.03 -29.50
C HIS A 104 10.49 4.35 -29.10
N GLY A 105 10.14 5.47 -29.69
CA GLY A 105 10.59 6.80 -29.30
C GLY A 105 9.87 7.39 -28.07
N ARG A 106 8.80 6.74 -27.58
CA ARG A 106 8.17 7.08 -26.31
C ARG A 106 9.04 6.56 -25.19
N ARG A 107 9.80 7.47 -24.55
CA ARG A 107 10.56 7.30 -23.31
C ARG A 107 11.00 5.84 -23.12
N VAL A 108 12.24 5.54 -23.35
CA VAL A 108 12.84 4.29 -22.86
C VAL A 108 12.52 4.27 -21.36
N LYS A 109 11.47 3.57 -20.96
CA LYS A 109 11.20 3.31 -19.55
C LYS A 109 12.41 2.52 -19.09
N THR A 110 13.32 3.19 -18.43
CA THR A 110 14.47 2.54 -17.81
C THR A 110 13.90 1.44 -16.92
N ASP A 111 14.28 0.19 -17.21
CA ASP A 111 13.87 -0.95 -16.40
C ASP A 111 14.30 -0.69 -14.95
N PRO A 112 13.39 -0.53 -13.99
CA PRO A 112 13.74 -0.17 -12.62
C PRO A 112 14.66 -1.20 -11.96
N TYR A 113 14.70 -2.44 -12.46
CA TYR A 113 15.60 -3.48 -11.95
C TYR A 113 17.06 -3.30 -12.41
N ARG A 114 17.32 -2.45 -13.42
CA ARG A 114 18.65 -2.27 -14.04
C ARG A 114 19.29 -0.92 -13.74
N ILE A 115 18.67 -0.13 -12.89
CA ILE A 115 19.21 1.16 -12.48
C ILE A 115 20.48 0.91 -11.63
N ALA A 116 21.58 1.57 -11.97
CA ALA A 116 22.82 1.49 -11.18
C ALA A 116 22.55 2.02 -9.75
N GLY A 117 23.01 1.30 -8.73
CA GLY A 117 22.73 1.60 -7.32
C GLY A 117 21.54 0.83 -6.72
N ILE A 118 20.73 0.15 -7.55
CA ILE A 118 19.75 -0.83 -7.08
C ILE A 118 20.48 -2.15 -6.75
N ALA A 119 19.98 -2.86 -5.73
CA ALA A 119 20.56 -4.10 -5.25
C ALA A 119 20.76 -5.12 -6.38
N THR A 120 21.96 -5.62 -6.51
CA THR A 120 22.32 -6.72 -7.41
C THR A 120 21.76 -8.06 -6.91
N ARG A 121 21.72 -9.07 -7.76
CA ARG A 121 21.29 -10.42 -7.37
C ARG A 121 22.06 -10.96 -6.16
N SER A 122 23.37 -10.71 -6.06
CA SER A 122 24.19 -11.17 -4.94
C SER A 122 23.84 -10.44 -3.62
N GLU A 123 23.57 -9.14 -3.69
CA GLU A 123 23.16 -8.34 -2.53
C GLU A 123 21.77 -8.75 -2.05
N VAL A 124 20.81 -8.97 -2.97
CA VAL A 124 19.50 -9.52 -2.63
C VAL A 124 19.62 -10.89 -1.97
N ALA A 125 20.46 -11.78 -2.54
CA ALA A 125 20.68 -13.12 -1.99
C ALA A 125 21.29 -13.08 -0.58
N LYS A 126 22.19 -12.15 -0.32
CA LYS A 126 22.83 -11.96 0.99
C LYS A 126 21.87 -11.38 2.02
N ALA A 127 21.02 -10.42 1.65
CA ALA A 127 20.21 -9.64 2.57
C ALA A 127 18.82 -10.24 2.82
N ALA A 128 18.15 -10.79 1.79
CA ALA A 128 16.73 -11.07 1.80
C ALA A 128 16.32 -12.47 1.30
N SER A 129 17.27 -13.36 0.97
CA SER A 129 16.94 -14.70 0.46
C SER A 129 16.44 -15.65 1.55
N GLU A 130 15.86 -16.76 1.13
CA GLU A 130 15.50 -17.89 2.02
C GLU A 130 16.71 -18.37 2.85
N ALA A 131 17.86 -18.50 2.22
CA ALA A 131 19.08 -18.89 2.91
C ALA A 131 19.52 -17.85 3.96
N ALA A 132 19.37 -16.56 3.67
CA ALA A 132 19.66 -15.48 4.63
C ALA A 132 18.69 -15.53 5.83
N LEU A 133 17.41 -15.79 5.56
CA LEU A 133 16.37 -15.94 6.57
C LEU A 133 16.64 -17.15 7.47
N LEU A 134 16.89 -18.33 6.87
CA LEU A 134 17.08 -19.59 7.59
C LEU A 134 18.34 -19.60 8.47
N ARG A 135 19.39 -18.82 8.14
CA ARG A 135 20.55 -18.65 9.03
C ARG A 135 20.20 -18.08 10.40
N ARG A 136 19.09 -17.33 10.49
CA ARG A 136 18.59 -16.71 11.73
C ARG A 136 17.49 -17.53 12.40
N ALA A 137 17.02 -18.60 11.77
CA ALA A 137 15.81 -19.31 12.15
C ALA A 137 15.85 -19.85 13.59
N GLY A 138 16.97 -20.38 14.05
CA GLY A 138 17.13 -20.87 15.43
C GLY A 138 16.98 -19.77 16.50
N HIS A 139 17.31 -18.51 16.15
CA HIS A 139 17.07 -17.36 17.02
C HIS A 139 15.61 -16.87 16.91
N LEU A 140 15.05 -16.88 15.69
CA LEU A 140 13.68 -16.40 15.43
C LEU A 140 12.62 -17.32 16.07
N ARG A 141 12.83 -18.65 15.99
CA ARG A 141 11.91 -19.66 16.54
C ARG A 141 12.67 -20.84 17.13
N PRO A 142 13.11 -20.73 18.38
CA PRO A 142 13.89 -21.77 19.05
C PRO A 142 13.14 -23.10 19.22
N SER A 143 11.80 -23.09 19.19
CA SER A 143 10.98 -24.30 19.30
C SER A 143 11.09 -25.24 18.10
N LEU A 144 11.60 -24.76 16.95
CA LEU A 144 11.63 -25.55 15.72
C LEU A 144 13.02 -26.15 15.46
N HIS A 145 13.09 -27.49 15.27
CA HIS A 145 14.32 -28.18 14.92
C HIS A 145 14.70 -28.01 13.43
N GLN A 146 13.72 -27.97 12.53
CA GLN A 146 13.91 -27.86 11.07
C GLN A 146 12.95 -26.79 10.50
N PRO A 147 13.20 -25.51 10.75
CA PRO A 147 12.33 -24.45 10.28
C PRO A 147 12.35 -24.32 8.76
N GLN A 148 11.17 -24.14 8.16
CA GLN A 148 11.01 -23.75 6.77
C GLN A 148 10.94 -22.22 6.68
N PRO A 149 11.21 -21.61 5.51
CA PRO A 149 11.15 -20.14 5.35
C PRO A 149 9.84 -19.51 5.84
N LYS A 150 8.69 -20.16 5.57
CA LYS A 150 7.36 -19.69 5.99
C LYS A 150 7.14 -19.73 7.52
N ASP A 151 7.94 -20.52 8.25
CA ASP A 151 7.81 -20.61 9.70
C ASP A 151 8.47 -19.42 10.40
N VAL A 152 9.39 -18.74 9.72
CA VAL A 152 10.26 -17.70 10.28
C VAL A 152 10.22 -16.37 9.49
N GLY A 153 9.39 -16.26 8.46
CA GLY A 153 9.31 -15.02 7.68
C GLY A 153 8.13 -14.95 6.71
N TYR A 154 7.96 -13.76 6.15
CA TYR A 154 6.95 -13.41 5.17
C TYR A 154 7.58 -13.15 3.81
N ARG A 155 7.08 -13.83 2.78
CA ARG A 155 7.57 -13.63 1.42
C ARG A 155 6.95 -12.36 0.82
N ILE A 156 7.79 -11.35 0.56
CA ILE A 156 7.36 -10.08 -0.06
C ILE A 156 7.18 -10.26 -1.57
N GLY A 157 8.12 -10.93 -2.24
CA GLY A 157 8.10 -11.10 -3.68
C GLY A 157 9.39 -11.73 -4.21
N ALA A 158 9.85 -11.27 -5.37
CA ALA A 158 11.12 -11.71 -5.96
C ALA A 158 11.85 -10.56 -6.66
N SER A 159 13.19 -10.56 -6.58
CA SER A 159 14.08 -9.66 -7.31
C SER A 159 15.20 -10.45 -7.96
N HIS A 160 15.48 -10.19 -9.24
CA HIS A 160 16.48 -10.93 -10.03
C HIS A 160 16.39 -12.48 -9.93
N GLY A 161 15.13 -12.99 -9.83
CA GLY A 161 14.88 -14.43 -9.68
C GLY A 161 15.10 -14.98 -8.27
N THR A 162 15.49 -14.15 -7.29
CA THR A 162 15.65 -14.52 -5.88
C THR A 162 14.41 -14.09 -5.09
N SER A 163 13.83 -14.98 -4.28
CA SER A 163 12.74 -14.64 -3.37
C SER A 163 13.20 -13.63 -2.32
N VAL A 164 12.39 -12.61 -2.06
CA VAL A 164 12.65 -11.54 -1.08
C VAL A 164 11.77 -11.79 0.14
N TRP A 165 12.38 -11.91 1.30
CA TRP A 165 11.73 -12.24 2.57
C TRP A 165 12.01 -11.18 3.65
N ALA A 166 10.99 -10.89 4.45
CA ALA A 166 11.13 -10.28 5.76
C ALA A 166 11.03 -11.36 6.84
N SER A 167 11.76 -11.23 7.94
CA SER A 167 11.64 -12.17 9.06
C SER A 167 10.44 -11.85 9.94
N VAL A 168 10.00 -12.81 10.76
CA VAL A 168 8.93 -12.60 11.76
C VAL A 168 9.31 -11.61 12.86
N GLU A 169 10.57 -11.22 12.96
CA GLU A 169 11.09 -10.20 13.87
C GLU A 169 11.13 -8.79 13.27
N ASP A 170 11.05 -8.71 11.94
CA ASP A 170 11.17 -7.42 11.27
C ASP A 170 9.85 -6.63 11.37
N SER A 171 9.92 -5.37 11.82
CA SER A 171 8.83 -4.42 11.67
C SER A 171 8.70 -4.00 10.20
N ILE A 172 7.49 -4.13 9.64
CA ILE A 172 7.23 -3.98 8.20
C ILE A 172 6.30 -2.79 7.98
N LEU A 173 6.77 -1.72 7.37
CA LEU A 173 5.92 -0.59 6.99
C LEU A 173 5.56 -0.69 5.50
N LEU A 174 4.27 -0.77 5.20
CA LEU A 174 3.76 -0.78 3.83
C LEU A 174 3.10 0.56 3.49
N ILE A 175 3.63 1.23 2.47
CA ILE A 175 3.11 2.50 1.97
C ILE A 175 2.63 2.33 0.53
N GLY A 176 1.41 2.76 0.27
CA GLY A 176 0.87 2.79 -1.08
C GLY A 176 -0.50 3.47 -1.14
N PRO A 177 -0.78 4.22 -2.20
CA PRO A 177 -2.05 4.91 -2.37
C PRO A 177 -3.22 3.92 -2.51
N PRO A 178 -4.47 4.40 -2.48
CA PRO A 178 -5.64 3.57 -2.78
C PRO A 178 -5.47 2.85 -4.13
N ARG A 179 -5.95 1.60 -4.19
CA ARG A 179 -5.91 0.74 -5.40
C ARG A 179 -4.51 0.38 -5.92
N SER A 180 -3.46 0.56 -5.11
CA SER A 180 -2.08 0.12 -5.45
C SER A 180 -1.83 -1.37 -5.30
N GLY A 181 -2.81 -2.14 -4.84
CA GLY A 181 -2.70 -3.59 -4.66
C GLY A 181 -2.13 -4.03 -3.32
N LYS A 182 -2.09 -3.17 -2.29
CA LYS A 182 -1.59 -3.47 -0.93
C LYS A 182 -2.16 -4.78 -0.38
N GLY A 183 -3.50 -4.89 -0.34
CA GLY A 183 -4.20 -6.08 0.16
C GLY A 183 -3.83 -7.33 -0.63
N ALA A 184 -4.01 -7.30 -1.95
CA ALA A 184 -3.84 -8.47 -2.81
C ALA A 184 -2.41 -9.00 -2.89
N HIS A 185 -1.39 -8.12 -2.80
CA HIS A 185 0.00 -8.53 -2.96
C HIS A 185 0.70 -8.81 -1.63
N ILE A 186 0.39 -8.06 -0.56
CA ILE A 186 1.15 -8.13 0.69
C ILE A 186 0.27 -8.62 1.84
N VAL A 187 -0.83 -7.92 2.18
CA VAL A 187 -1.59 -8.17 3.42
C VAL A 187 -2.21 -9.57 3.43
N ILE A 188 -2.95 -9.94 2.40
CA ILE A 188 -3.59 -11.27 2.29
C ILE A 188 -2.53 -12.38 2.33
N ASN A 189 -1.42 -12.23 1.59
CA ASN A 189 -0.33 -13.20 1.63
C ASN A 189 0.29 -13.33 3.02
N ALA A 190 0.51 -12.21 3.72
CA ALA A 190 1.07 -12.23 5.08
C ALA A 190 0.13 -12.93 6.07
N ILE A 191 -1.18 -12.68 6.00
CA ILE A 191 -2.20 -13.38 6.83
C ILE A 191 -2.18 -14.88 6.55
N LEU A 192 -2.16 -15.30 5.28
CA LEU A 192 -2.14 -16.71 4.87
C LEU A 192 -0.85 -17.44 5.30
N ASP A 193 0.29 -16.73 5.27
CA ASP A 193 1.60 -17.30 5.58
C ASP A 193 1.98 -17.13 7.07
N ALA A 194 1.17 -16.46 7.89
CA ALA A 194 1.47 -16.22 9.31
C ALA A 194 1.57 -17.54 10.09
N PRO A 195 2.71 -17.81 10.76
CA PRO A 195 2.93 -19.07 11.47
C PRO A 195 2.18 -19.18 12.81
N GLY A 196 1.80 -18.04 13.38
CA GLY A 196 1.10 -17.94 14.66
C GLY A 196 -0.25 -17.25 14.56
N ALA A 197 -0.64 -16.57 15.63
CA ALA A 197 -1.86 -15.78 15.69
C ALA A 197 -1.79 -14.56 14.76
N VAL A 198 -2.95 -14.05 14.35
CA VAL A 198 -3.07 -12.89 13.49
C VAL A 198 -4.13 -11.94 14.04
N VAL A 199 -3.82 -10.65 14.09
CA VAL A 199 -4.81 -9.57 14.20
C VAL A 199 -4.76 -8.77 12.91
N THR A 200 -5.90 -8.60 12.26
CA THR A 200 -5.99 -7.79 11.04
C THR A 200 -7.16 -6.82 11.10
N THR A 201 -6.91 -5.59 10.67
CA THR A 201 -7.91 -4.53 10.55
C THR A 201 -8.26 -4.30 9.09
N SER A 202 -9.51 -3.96 8.79
CA SER A 202 -9.91 -3.59 7.43
C SER A 202 -11.22 -2.80 7.44
N THR A 203 -11.36 -1.86 6.50
CA THR A 203 -12.65 -1.17 6.23
C THR A 203 -13.59 -1.98 5.35
N ARG A 204 -13.11 -3.10 4.82
CA ARG A 204 -13.84 -3.97 3.88
C ARG A 204 -13.58 -5.43 4.19
N PRO A 205 -14.49 -6.33 3.89
CA PRO A 205 -14.32 -7.76 4.17
C PRO A 205 -13.31 -8.46 3.25
N ASP A 206 -12.54 -7.76 2.38
CA ASP A 206 -11.64 -8.37 1.39
C ASP A 206 -10.59 -9.29 2.02
N ASN A 207 -9.95 -8.87 3.13
CA ASN A 207 -8.97 -9.69 3.84
C ASN A 207 -9.62 -10.91 4.49
N LEU A 208 -10.81 -10.72 5.07
CA LEU A 208 -11.62 -11.75 5.69
C LEU A 208 -12.04 -12.81 4.66
N THR A 209 -12.71 -12.39 3.57
CA THR A 209 -13.25 -13.33 2.58
C THR A 209 -12.17 -14.16 1.92
N ALA A 210 -10.98 -13.59 1.71
CA ALA A 210 -9.86 -14.28 1.07
C ALA A 210 -9.10 -15.25 1.99
N THR A 211 -9.21 -15.11 3.33
CA THR A 211 -8.31 -15.84 4.26
C THR A 211 -9.02 -16.64 5.35
N LEU A 212 -10.31 -16.38 5.61
CA LEU A 212 -11.08 -16.99 6.70
C LEU A 212 -10.97 -18.52 6.71
N ARG A 213 -11.34 -19.20 5.62
CA ARG A 213 -11.35 -20.66 5.55
C ARG A 213 -9.95 -21.27 5.69
N ALA A 214 -8.93 -20.61 5.16
CA ALA A 214 -7.55 -21.04 5.31
C ALA A 214 -7.09 -20.91 6.76
N ARG A 215 -7.44 -19.80 7.43
CA ARG A 215 -7.06 -19.56 8.83
C ARG A 215 -7.82 -20.45 9.81
N GLN A 216 -9.07 -20.82 9.53
CA GLN A 216 -9.84 -21.80 10.32
C GLN A 216 -9.16 -23.18 10.41
N LYS A 217 -8.30 -23.54 9.45
CA LYS A 217 -7.51 -24.78 9.47
C LYS A 217 -6.29 -24.69 10.40
N ILE A 218 -5.91 -23.48 10.83
CA ILE A 218 -4.71 -23.23 11.65
C ILE A 218 -5.09 -23.03 13.12
N GLY A 219 -6.18 -22.30 13.39
CA GLY A 219 -6.65 -21.99 14.73
C GLY A 219 -8.05 -21.37 14.72
N PRO A 220 -8.55 -20.98 15.89
CA PRO A 220 -9.86 -20.34 16.00
C PRO A 220 -9.89 -19.03 15.21
N VAL A 221 -11.06 -18.68 14.68
CA VAL A 221 -11.26 -17.44 13.97
C VAL A 221 -12.36 -16.64 14.66
N ALA A 222 -12.12 -15.36 14.87
CA ALA A 222 -13.05 -14.42 15.46
C ALA A 222 -13.19 -13.16 14.57
N VAL A 223 -14.42 -12.65 14.46
CA VAL A 223 -14.73 -11.45 13.67
C VAL A 223 -15.44 -10.45 14.58
N PHE A 224 -14.79 -9.33 14.86
CA PHE A 224 -15.40 -8.20 15.53
C PHE A 224 -15.86 -7.21 14.46
N ASP A 225 -17.16 -7.12 14.28
CA ASP A 225 -17.82 -6.31 13.24
C ASP A 225 -18.97 -5.49 13.84
N PRO A 226 -18.66 -4.44 14.61
CA PRO A 226 -19.67 -3.64 15.31
C PRO A 226 -20.59 -2.86 14.37
N GLN A 227 -20.27 -2.77 13.09
CA GLN A 227 -21.04 -2.02 12.09
C GLN A 227 -21.74 -2.93 11.08
N HIS A 228 -21.68 -4.25 11.27
CA HIS A 228 -22.29 -5.24 10.39
C HIS A 228 -21.85 -5.15 8.92
N LEU A 229 -20.55 -4.93 8.68
CA LEU A 229 -19.97 -4.87 7.34
C LEU A 229 -19.88 -6.26 6.68
N ALA A 230 -19.87 -7.32 7.48
CA ALA A 230 -19.79 -8.72 7.07
C ALA A 230 -20.77 -9.59 7.89
N GLU A 231 -22.01 -9.13 8.05
CA GLU A 231 -23.04 -9.80 8.82
C GLU A 231 -23.33 -11.20 8.28
N GLY A 232 -23.53 -12.15 9.19
CA GLY A 232 -23.96 -13.51 8.85
C GLY A 232 -22.86 -14.54 8.80
N LEU A 233 -21.61 -14.17 9.09
CA LEU A 233 -20.54 -15.15 9.26
C LEU A 233 -20.62 -15.81 10.64
N PRO A 234 -20.39 -17.15 10.74
CA PRO A 234 -20.50 -17.89 11.99
C PRO A 234 -19.39 -17.62 13.01
N ALA A 235 -18.48 -16.68 12.73
CA ALA A 235 -17.33 -16.34 13.56
C ALA A 235 -17.48 -14.98 14.27
N GLY A 236 -18.71 -14.45 14.37
CA GLY A 236 -19.00 -13.19 15.07
C GLY A 236 -18.55 -13.23 16.53
N LEU A 237 -17.84 -12.21 16.97
CA LEU A 237 -17.33 -12.05 18.32
C LEU A 237 -17.91 -10.79 18.95
N ARG A 238 -18.40 -10.89 20.19
CA ARG A 238 -18.64 -9.74 21.06
C ARG A 238 -17.46 -9.55 22.01
N TRP A 239 -17.08 -8.29 22.21
CA TRP A 239 -15.97 -7.93 23.08
C TRP A 239 -16.29 -6.70 23.91
N SER A 240 -16.23 -6.81 25.23
CA SER A 240 -16.52 -5.68 26.13
C SER A 240 -15.27 -4.82 26.41
N PRO A 241 -15.37 -3.48 26.25
CA PRO A 241 -14.32 -2.57 26.68
C PRO A 241 -14.10 -2.55 28.20
N ILE A 242 -15.01 -3.09 28.99
CA ILE A 242 -14.94 -3.15 30.46
C ILE A 242 -14.17 -4.40 30.93
N ARG A 243 -14.11 -5.45 30.11
CA ARG A 243 -13.50 -6.73 30.45
C ARG A 243 -12.07 -6.57 30.96
N GLY A 244 -11.79 -7.16 32.14
CA GLY A 244 -10.46 -7.14 32.76
C GLY A 244 -10.07 -5.80 33.41
N CYS A 245 -10.93 -4.79 33.37
CA CYS A 245 -10.67 -3.48 33.96
C CYS A 245 -10.78 -3.46 35.49
N GLU A 246 -11.05 -4.61 36.15
CA GLU A 246 -10.84 -4.81 37.60
C GLU A 246 -9.35 -4.64 37.95
N ASP A 247 -8.44 -4.94 37.02
CA ASP A 247 -7.04 -4.59 37.11
C ASP A 247 -6.85 -3.12 36.64
N PRO A 248 -6.28 -2.25 37.52
CA PRO A 248 -6.06 -0.85 37.17
C PRO A 248 -5.17 -0.64 35.94
N LEU A 249 -4.15 -1.48 35.72
CA LEU A 249 -3.29 -1.37 34.54
C LEU A 249 -4.08 -1.61 33.25
N THR A 250 -4.93 -2.64 33.24
CA THR A 250 -5.81 -2.94 32.10
C THR A 250 -6.75 -1.76 31.82
N ALA A 251 -7.36 -1.17 32.86
CA ALA A 251 -8.21 0.01 32.69
C ALA A 251 -7.45 1.21 32.12
N MET A 252 -6.21 1.44 32.55
CA MET A 252 -5.34 2.51 32.00
C MET A 252 -5.00 2.31 30.51
N ILE A 253 -4.63 1.09 30.13
CA ILE A 253 -4.31 0.76 28.74
C ILE A 253 -5.56 0.92 27.86
N ARG A 254 -6.70 0.40 28.32
CA ARG A 254 -7.97 0.51 27.62
C ARG A 254 -8.41 1.97 27.41
N ALA A 255 -8.33 2.77 28.48
CA ALA A 255 -8.63 4.19 28.43
C ALA A 255 -7.70 4.95 27.50
N THR A 256 -6.42 4.55 27.40
CA THR A 256 -5.46 5.14 26.48
C THR A 256 -5.85 4.89 25.02
N GLY A 257 -6.22 3.67 24.66
CA GLY A 257 -6.70 3.34 23.30
C GLY A 257 -7.99 4.08 22.93
N LEU A 258 -8.96 4.14 23.86
CA LEU A 258 -10.21 4.87 23.67
C LEU A 258 -10.00 6.39 23.52
N ALA A 259 -9.15 7.00 24.37
CA ALA A 259 -8.87 8.43 24.31
C ALA A 259 -8.13 8.83 23.01
N ALA A 260 -7.16 8.03 22.58
CA ALA A 260 -6.44 8.25 21.32
C ALA A 260 -7.36 8.19 20.10
N GLY A 261 -8.36 7.30 20.14
CA GLY A 261 -9.38 7.20 19.08
C GLY A 261 -10.22 8.46 18.90
N THR A 262 -10.22 9.38 19.86
CA THR A 262 -10.90 10.68 19.73
C THR A 262 -10.19 11.63 18.77
N GLY A 263 -8.87 11.46 18.57
CA GLY A 263 -8.05 12.33 17.73
C GLY A 263 -7.83 13.75 18.31
N LEU A 264 -8.12 13.99 19.59
CA LEU A 264 -7.99 15.33 20.21
C LEU A 264 -6.57 15.86 20.15
N SER A 265 -5.56 15.01 20.39
CA SER A 265 -4.15 15.42 20.34
C SER A 265 -3.63 15.64 18.91
N ALA A 266 -4.20 14.98 17.92
CA ALA A 266 -3.79 15.07 16.53
C ALA A 266 -4.55 16.16 15.73
N GLY A 267 -5.76 16.54 16.18
CA GLY A 267 -6.70 17.37 15.41
C GLY A 267 -6.43 18.89 15.42
N GLY A 268 -5.27 19.36 15.88
CA GLY A 268 -4.95 20.80 15.90
C GLY A 268 -5.76 21.61 16.94
N VAL A 269 -6.42 20.92 17.87
CA VAL A 269 -7.12 21.56 18.99
C VAL A 269 -6.08 22.15 19.94
N GLU A 270 -6.23 23.44 20.29
CA GLU A 270 -5.35 24.08 21.24
C GLU A 270 -5.42 23.33 22.59
N GLY A 271 -4.25 22.91 23.09
CA GLY A 271 -4.18 22.07 24.28
C GLY A 271 -4.72 20.65 24.12
N GLY A 272 -4.88 20.13 22.88
CA GLY A 272 -5.49 18.83 22.59
C GLY A 272 -4.89 17.66 23.38
N GLY A 273 -3.57 17.63 23.56
CA GLY A 273 -2.90 16.61 24.38
C GLY A 273 -3.28 16.68 25.88
N PHE A 274 -3.53 17.89 26.41
CA PHE A 274 -4.03 18.08 27.78
C PHE A 274 -5.45 17.49 27.91
N TRP A 275 -6.33 17.82 26.98
CA TRP A 275 -7.71 17.35 27.00
C TRP A 275 -7.81 15.84 26.80
N GLU A 276 -7.01 15.28 25.91
CA GLU A 276 -6.90 13.82 25.74
C GLU A 276 -6.41 13.15 27.03
N GLY A 277 -5.42 13.74 27.70
CA GLY A 277 -4.95 13.27 29.01
C GLY A 277 -6.05 13.28 30.07
N LYS A 278 -6.87 14.33 30.14
CA LYS A 278 -8.02 14.41 31.07
C LYS A 278 -9.10 13.40 30.71
N THR A 279 -9.43 13.25 29.41
CA THR A 279 -10.35 12.24 28.91
C THR A 279 -9.91 10.84 29.31
N ARG A 280 -8.64 10.49 29.12
CA ARG A 280 -8.06 9.21 29.52
C ARG A 280 -8.20 8.97 31.02
N THR A 281 -7.90 9.99 31.86
CA THR A 281 -8.01 9.87 33.32
C THR A 281 -9.47 9.64 33.76
N ALA A 282 -10.45 10.28 33.14
CA ALA A 282 -11.84 10.01 33.40
C ALA A 282 -12.25 8.60 32.96
N LEU A 283 -11.91 8.22 31.72
CA LEU A 283 -12.25 6.90 31.16
C LEU A 283 -11.68 5.74 31.98
N GLN A 284 -10.44 5.84 32.45
CA GLN A 284 -9.85 4.76 33.27
C GLN A 284 -10.63 4.55 34.56
N ALA A 285 -11.08 5.62 35.22
CA ALA A 285 -11.89 5.53 36.43
C ALA A 285 -13.29 4.96 36.15
N LEU A 286 -13.95 5.38 35.06
CA LEU A 286 -15.25 4.87 34.64
C LEU A 286 -15.20 3.39 34.27
N LEU A 287 -14.18 2.95 33.50
CA LEU A 287 -13.98 1.54 33.13
C LEU A 287 -13.72 0.67 34.37
N HIS A 288 -12.87 1.14 35.27
CA HIS A 288 -12.54 0.42 36.50
C HIS A 288 -13.77 0.28 37.42
N ALA A 289 -14.54 1.35 37.59
CA ALA A 289 -15.79 1.32 38.34
C ALA A 289 -16.80 0.34 37.72
N ALA A 290 -16.96 0.38 36.40
CA ALA A 290 -17.87 -0.51 35.71
C ALA A 290 -17.47 -1.98 35.86
N ALA A 291 -16.17 -2.29 35.79
CA ALA A 291 -15.66 -3.65 35.99
C ALA A 291 -15.84 -4.13 37.43
N LEU A 292 -15.50 -3.30 38.42
CA LEU A 292 -15.62 -3.66 39.86
C LEU A 292 -17.04 -3.99 40.31
N ASP A 293 -18.05 -3.36 39.66
CA ASP A 293 -19.46 -3.55 40.01
C ASP A 293 -20.25 -4.30 38.92
N HIS A 294 -19.52 -4.94 37.96
CA HIS A 294 -20.10 -5.73 36.86
C HIS A 294 -21.17 -4.97 36.06
N ARG A 295 -20.95 -3.68 35.81
CA ARG A 295 -21.87 -2.84 35.03
C ARG A 295 -21.75 -3.16 33.54
N PRO A 296 -22.87 -3.21 32.81
CA PRO A 296 -22.87 -3.42 31.37
C PRO A 296 -22.35 -2.20 30.60
N PRO A 297 -21.92 -2.34 29.34
CA PRO A 297 -21.48 -1.21 28.50
C PRO A 297 -22.55 -0.11 28.32
N SER A 298 -23.83 -0.43 28.43
CA SER A 298 -24.91 0.57 28.43
C SER A 298 -24.85 1.55 29.61
N GLU A 299 -24.47 1.06 30.81
CA GLU A 299 -24.27 1.94 31.97
C GLU A 299 -23.02 2.79 31.81
N LEU A 300 -21.92 2.21 31.32
CA LEU A 300 -20.72 2.98 30.97
C LEU A 300 -21.08 4.10 29.98
N PHE A 301 -21.86 3.82 28.94
CA PHE A 301 -22.32 4.83 27.99
C PHE A 301 -23.16 5.92 28.67
N ARG A 302 -24.10 5.55 29.55
CA ARG A 302 -24.90 6.50 30.34
C ARG A 302 -24.03 7.49 31.12
N TRP A 303 -22.95 7.04 31.77
CA TRP A 303 -22.03 7.89 32.50
C TRP A 303 -21.27 8.88 31.60
N THR A 304 -21.12 8.57 30.32
CA THR A 304 -20.45 9.48 29.36
C THR A 304 -21.36 10.60 28.85
N LEU A 305 -22.66 10.46 28.99
CA LEU A 305 -23.62 11.46 28.50
C LEU A 305 -23.80 12.64 29.48
N ASP A 306 -23.66 12.37 30.77
CA ASP A 306 -23.90 13.35 31.83
C ASP A 306 -22.88 13.19 32.96
N PRO A 307 -22.09 14.23 33.26
CA PRO A 307 -21.16 14.22 34.39
C PRO A 307 -21.83 13.84 35.71
N SER A 308 -23.08 14.26 35.93
CA SER A 308 -23.82 13.94 37.15
C SER A 308 -24.13 12.45 37.28
N ALA A 309 -24.35 11.76 36.18
CA ALA A 309 -24.55 10.31 36.17
C ALA A 309 -23.30 9.53 36.56
N ALA A 310 -22.11 10.09 36.34
CA ALA A 310 -20.83 9.47 36.71
C ALA A 310 -20.55 9.53 38.24
N ALA A 311 -21.36 10.24 39.04
CA ALA A 311 -21.31 10.15 40.48
C ALA A 311 -21.56 8.72 41.00
N ASP A 312 -22.30 7.90 40.26
CA ASP A 312 -22.49 6.47 40.52
C ASP A 312 -21.14 5.72 40.47
N ALA A 313 -20.32 6.00 39.47
CA ALA A 313 -18.96 5.43 39.37
C ALA A 313 -18.06 5.85 40.54
N VAL A 314 -18.15 7.12 41.00
CA VAL A 314 -17.42 7.58 42.19
C VAL A 314 -17.86 6.81 43.43
N ALA A 315 -19.17 6.59 43.61
CA ALA A 315 -19.70 5.82 44.74
C ALA A 315 -19.19 4.38 44.73
N ILE A 316 -19.16 3.74 43.58
CA ILE A 316 -18.62 2.38 43.39
C ILE A 316 -17.13 2.33 43.76
N LEU A 317 -16.30 3.26 43.25
CA LEU A 317 -14.87 3.31 43.54
C LEU A 317 -14.59 3.59 45.02
N THR A 318 -15.43 4.43 45.68
CA THR A 318 -15.28 4.75 47.10
C THR A 318 -15.63 3.54 47.98
N ALA A 319 -16.65 2.79 47.61
CA ALA A 319 -17.13 1.63 48.40
C ALA A 319 -16.30 0.37 48.20
N ASN A 320 -15.60 0.20 47.07
CA ASN A 320 -14.93 -1.05 46.73
C ASN A 320 -13.48 -1.07 47.20
N PRO A 321 -13.08 -2.01 48.10
CA PRO A 321 -11.71 -2.08 48.63
C PRO A 321 -10.65 -2.43 47.58
N ARG A 322 -11.03 -2.93 46.39
CA ARG A 322 -10.14 -3.22 45.23
C ARG A 322 -9.95 -2.04 44.31
N ALA A 323 -10.64 -0.91 44.58
CA ALA A 323 -10.51 0.29 43.75
C ALA A 323 -9.10 0.88 43.86
N ALA A 324 -8.57 1.33 42.74
CA ALA A 324 -7.27 1.99 42.69
C ALA A 324 -7.27 3.27 43.52
N THR A 325 -6.26 3.42 44.38
CA THR A 325 -6.15 4.54 45.33
C THR A 325 -6.19 5.89 44.60
N GLY A 326 -7.06 6.80 45.05
CA GLY A 326 -7.17 8.16 44.54
C GLY A 326 -7.97 8.29 43.24
N TRP A 327 -8.48 7.20 42.63
CA TRP A 327 -9.26 7.29 41.41
C TRP A 327 -10.67 7.84 41.64
N ALA A 328 -11.29 7.48 42.77
CA ALA A 328 -12.56 8.08 43.18
C ALA A 328 -12.43 9.60 43.35
N ASP A 329 -11.40 10.08 44.11
CA ASP A 329 -11.17 11.49 44.34
C ASP A 329 -10.85 12.25 43.05
N SER A 330 -10.06 11.62 42.15
CA SER A 330 -9.71 12.21 40.87
C SER A 330 -10.95 12.39 39.98
N LEU A 331 -11.83 11.38 39.88
CA LEU A 331 -13.06 11.46 39.11
C LEU A 331 -14.02 12.49 39.72
N GLN A 332 -14.18 12.49 41.05
CA GLN A 332 -15.00 13.48 41.75
C GLN A 332 -14.52 14.93 41.50
N ALA A 333 -13.19 15.17 41.58
CA ALA A 333 -12.62 16.47 41.26
C ALA A 333 -12.89 16.95 39.83
N MET A 334 -12.99 16.01 38.86
CA MET A 334 -13.36 16.35 37.48
C MET A 334 -14.84 16.70 37.35
N ILE A 335 -15.72 16.00 38.09
CA ILE A 335 -17.17 16.29 38.13
C ILE A 335 -17.42 17.65 38.78
N ASP A 336 -16.70 17.97 39.85
CA ASP A 336 -16.86 19.21 40.63
C ASP A 336 -16.09 20.38 40.04
N SER A 337 -15.33 20.20 38.96
CA SER A 337 -14.60 21.30 38.33
C SER A 337 -15.53 22.39 37.79
N ASP A 338 -14.99 23.57 37.46
CA ASP A 338 -15.80 24.63 36.87
C ASP A 338 -16.53 24.13 35.59
N PRO A 339 -17.72 24.64 35.27
CA PRO A 339 -18.56 24.10 34.20
C PRO A 339 -17.84 24.01 32.84
N ARG A 340 -16.98 24.97 32.50
CA ARG A 340 -16.27 24.96 31.19
C ARG A 340 -15.24 23.84 31.14
N THR A 341 -14.47 23.67 32.18
CA THR A 341 -13.47 22.60 32.30
C THR A 341 -14.13 21.24 32.31
N ARG A 342 -15.18 21.06 33.14
CA ARG A 342 -15.95 19.83 33.23
C ARG A 342 -16.54 19.44 31.87
N ASP A 343 -17.24 20.36 31.21
CA ASP A 343 -17.90 20.12 29.95
C ASP A 343 -16.88 19.79 28.84
N SER A 344 -15.68 20.41 28.84
CA SER A 344 -14.59 20.07 27.93
C SER A 344 -14.04 18.66 28.16
N ILE A 345 -13.89 18.23 29.42
CA ILE A 345 -13.49 16.84 29.73
C ILE A 345 -14.57 15.86 29.25
N TRP A 346 -15.83 16.12 29.56
CA TRP A 346 -16.94 15.24 29.19
C TRP A 346 -17.21 15.19 27.69
N GLN A 347 -16.91 16.27 26.97
CA GLN A 347 -16.92 16.23 25.51
C GLN A 347 -15.93 15.18 24.98
N GLY A 348 -14.71 15.11 25.53
CA GLY A 348 -13.75 14.08 25.19
C GLY A 348 -14.21 12.67 25.57
N VAL A 349 -14.75 12.50 26.79
CA VAL A 349 -15.27 11.23 27.31
C VAL A 349 -16.43 10.72 26.43
N SER A 350 -17.38 11.60 26.11
CA SER A 350 -18.51 11.29 25.23
C SER A 350 -18.05 10.93 23.81
N LEU A 351 -17.06 11.65 23.27
CA LEU A 351 -16.51 11.38 21.95
C LEU A 351 -15.84 10.00 21.88
N ALA A 352 -15.11 9.59 22.93
CA ALA A 352 -14.40 8.31 22.98
C ALA A 352 -15.35 7.09 22.88
N LEU A 353 -16.57 7.22 23.39
CA LEU A 353 -17.57 6.15 23.42
C LEU A 353 -18.82 6.49 22.58
N ALA A 354 -18.76 7.51 21.71
CA ALA A 354 -19.88 7.97 20.90
C ALA A 354 -20.49 6.84 20.02
N ALA A 355 -19.65 5.90 19.59
CA ALA A 355 -20.10 4.75 18.78
C ALA A 355 -21.15 3.89 19.52
N LEU A 356 -21.17 3.87 20.85
CA LEU A 356 -22.16 3.10 21.65
C LEU A 356 -23.58 3.64 21.53
N ALA A 357 -23.77 4.81 20.93
CA ALA A 357 -25.09 5.33 20.59
C ALA A 357 -25.81 4.48 19.51
N ASP A 358 -25.05 3.73 18.70
CA ASP A 358 -25.62 2.77 17.75
C ASP A 358 -25.93 1.46 18.49
N PRO A 359 -27.20 0.99 18.48
CA PRO A 359 -27.57 -0.27 19.14
C PRO A 359 -26.78 -1.48 18.65
N ARG A 360 -26.33 -1.51 17.39
CA ARG A 360 -25.52 -2.60 16.83
C ARG A 360 -24.13 -2.63 17.46
N VAL A 361 -23.52 -1.44 17.61
CA VAL A 361 -22.23 -1.30 18.28
C VAL A 361 -22.35 -1.68 19.75
N LEU A 362 -23.42 -1.24 20.41
CA LEU A 362 -23.68 -1.59 21.80
C LEU A 362 -23.86 -3.09 21.99
N ASP A 363 -24.56 -3.80 21.07
CA ASP A 363 -24.69 -5.25 21.08
C ASP A 363 -23.32 -5.93 20.88
N ALA A 364 -22.50 -5.45 19.94
CA ALA A 364 -21.18 -6.01 19.66
C ALA A 364 -20.18 -5.86 20.85
N VAL A 365 -20.39 -4.88 21.73
CA VAL A 365 -19.56 -4.70 22.93
C VAL A 365 -20.20 -5.27 24.21
N SER A 366 -21.34 -5.93 24.10
CA SER A 366 -22.09 -6.53 25.22
C SER A 366 -22.11 -8.07 25.08
N PRO A 367 -21.00 -8.77 25.41
CA PRO A 367 -20.95 -10.24 25.33
C PRO A 367 -21.95 -10.86 26.30
N ARG A 368 -22.48 -12.03 25.93
CA ARG A 368 -23.32 -12.86 26.79
C ARG A 368 -22.45 -13.62 27.80
N GLU A 369 -23.07 -14.19 28.83
CA GLU A 369 -22.34 -14.92 29.89
C GLU A 369 -21.50 -16.11 29.37
N ASP A 370 -21.88 -16.69 28.23
CA ASP A 370 -21.18 -17.81 27.58
C ASP A 370 -20.17 -17.37 26.51
N GLU A 371 -20.09 -16.09 26.21
CA GLU A 371 -19.20 -15.49 25.18
C GLU A 371 -17.94 -14.86 25.82
N ASP A 372 -17.12 -15.66 26.54
CA ASP A 372 -15.88 -15.14 27.11
C ASP A 372 -14.71 -15.27 26.12
N PHE A 373 -14.22 -14.12 25.64
CA PHE A 373 -13.03 -14.06 24.80
C PHE A 373 -11.77 -13.95 25.66
N ASP A 374 -10.99 -15.03 25.73
CA ASP A 374 -9.67 -15.04 26.36
C ASP A 374 -8.57 -14.75 25.32
N PRO A 375 -7.96 -13.54 25.30
CA PRO A 375 -6.91 -13.20 24.37
C PRO A 375 -5.67 -14.12 24.47
N GLU A 376 -5.29 -14.57 25.67
CA GLU A 376 -4.11 -15.39 25.83
C GLU A 376 -4.31 -16.80 25.29
N ALA A 377 -5.46 -17.43 25.57
CA ALA A 377 -5.82 -18.74 25.00
C ALA A 377 -5.91 -18.64 23.47
N PHE A 378 -6.56 -17.56 22.96
CA PHE A 378 -6.69 -17.31 21.54
C PHE A 378 -5.33 -17.15 20.83
N LEU A 379 -4.35 -16.49 21.46
CA LEU A 379 -3.00 -16.35 20.94
C LEU A 379 -2.24 -17.70 20.95
N ARG A 380 -2.36 -18.50 22.03
CA ARG A 380 -1.74 -19.83 22.11
C ARG A 380 -2.27 -20.77 21.04
N ASP A 381 -3.55 -20.69 20.75
CA ASP A 381 -4.24 -21.50 19.74
C ASP A 381 -4.05 -20.98 18.30
N ARG A 382 -3.18 -20.01 18.09
CA ARG A 382 -2.88 -19.39 16.78
C ARG A 382 -4.11 -18.79 16.13
N GLY A 383 -4.97 -18.18 16.93
CA GLY A 383 -6.22 -17.57 16.48
C GLY A 383 -6.04 -16.45 15.47
N THR A 384 -7.06 -16.20 14.68
CA THR A 384 -7.10 -15.08 13.74
C THR A 384 -8.28 -14.16 14.05
N LEU A 385 -7.97 -12.92 14.45
CA LEU A 385 -8.94 -11.89 14.77
C LEU A 385 -9.06 -10.91 13.59
N TYR A 386 -10.24 -10.82 13.02
CA TYR A 386 -10.60 -9.83 12.01
C TYR A 386 -11.38 -8.69 12.68
N LEU A 387 -10.89 -7.48 12.55
CA LEU A 387 -11.50 -6.26 13.05
C LEU A 387 -12.02 -5.45 11.87
N LEU A 388 -13.32 -5.43 11.70
CA LEU A 388 -14.01 -4.72 10.61
C LEU A 388 -14.68 -3.47 11.17
N ALA A 389 -14.34 -2.31 10.64
CA ALA A 389 -14.98 -1.05 11.01
C ALA A 389 -14.76 0.02 9.93
N THR A 390 -15.52 1.10 9.99
CA THR A 390 -15.25 2.30 9.20
C THR A 390 -14.83 3.43 10.13
N GLY A 391 -13.80 4.17 9.75
CA GLY A 391 -13.31 5.34 10.48
C GLY A 391 -14.06 6.63 10.17
N ALA A 392 -15.16 6.57 9.42
CA ALA A 392 -15.90 7.74 8.97
C ALA A 392 -17.37 7.69 9.39
N GLY A 393 -17.95 8.87 9.65
CA GLY A 393 -19.36 9.03 9.97
C GLY A 393 -19.67 9.06 11.47
N ALA A 394 -20.96 9.13 11.79
CA ALA A 394 -21.46 9.22 13.16
C ALA A 394 -21.15 7.98 14.02
N ASN A 395 -20.92 6.83 13.37
CA ASN A 395 -20.68 5.54 14.03
C ASN A 395 -19.20 5.14 13.98
N ASN A 396 -18.30 6.10 14.21
CA ASN A 396 -16.87 5.83 14.19
C ASN A 396 -16.45 4.89 15.32
N SER A 397 -16.19 3.62 14.97
CA SER A 397 -15.76 2.58 15.92
C SER A 397 -14.23 2.51 16.08
N ALA A 398 -13.47 3.47 15.54
CA ALA A 398 -12.01 3.45 15.57
C ALA A 398 -11.44 3.36 16.99
N ALA A 399 -12.03 4.07 17.95
CA ALA A 399 -11.63 4.03 19.36
C ALA A 399 -11.80 2.62 19.96
N LEU A 400 -12.91 1.94 19.66
CA LEU A 400 -13.16 0.56 20.14
C LEU A 400 -12.19 -0.43 19.49
N VAL A 401 -11.94 -0.31 18.18
CA VAL A 401 -10.97 -1.17 17.48
C VAL A 401 -9.56 -0.96 18.04
N ALA A 402 -9.15 0.30 18.25
CA ALA A 402 -7.85 0.60 18.87
C ALA A 402 -7.72 -0.01 20.27
N ALA A 403 -8.74 0.16 21.11
CA ALA A 403 -8.76 -0.41 22.45
C ALA A 403 -8.72 -1.94 22.44
N PHE A 404 -9.37 -2.59 21.48
CA PHE A 404 -9.33 -4.05 21.34
C PHE A 404 -7.96 -4.53 20.88
N VAL A 405 -7.34 -3.87 19.89
CA VAL A 405 -5.97 -4.24 19.47
C VAL A 405 -5.00 -4.09 20.64
N GLU A 406 -5.08 -2.98 21.41
CA GLU A 406 -4.22 -2.77 22.60
C GLU A 406 -4.42 -3.86 23.65
N ASP A 407 -5.66 -4.35 23.87
CA ASP A 407 -5.96 -5.48 24.77
C ASP A 407 -5.24 -6.76 24.34
N VAL A 408 -5.33 -7.11 23.05
CA VAL A 408 -4.66 -8.29 22.51
C VAL A 408 -3.13 -8.14 22.52
N VAL A 409 -2.61 -6.95 22.22
CA VAL A 409 -1.18 -6.65 22.27
C VAL A 409 -0.64 -6.78 23.69
N GLU A 410 -1.37 -6.30 24.70
CA GLU A 410 -0.96 -6.41 26.09
C GLU A 410 -0.98 -7.87 26.57
N ALA A 411 -2.01 -8.63 26.18
CA ALA A 411 -2.03 -10.08 26.42
C ALA A 411 -0.83 -10.80 25.76
N ALA A 412 -0.48 -10.40 24.54
CA ALA A 412 0.68 -10.91 23.82
C ALA A 412 2.00 -10.58 24.54
N ARG A 413 2.15 -9.36 25.07
CA ARG A 413 3.33 -8.96 25.86
C ARG A 413 3.46 -9.74 27.16
N ARG A 414 2.36 -9.93 27.90
CA ARG A 414 2.34 -10.76 29.12
C ARG A 414 2.72 -12.20 28.81
N LEU A 415 2.15 -12.76 27.74
CA LEU A 415 2.45 -14.11 27.29
C LEU A 415 3.91 -14.25 26.87
N ALA A 416 4.45 -13.28 26.13
CA ALA A 416 5.85 -13.23 25.74
C ALA A 416 6.78 -13.19 26.96
N ALA A 417 6.49 -12.35 27.95
CA ALA A 417 7.31 -12.20 29.17
C ALA A 417 7.45 -13.50 29.96
N THR A 418 6.46 -14.39 29.89
CA THR A 418 6.46 -15.71 30.55
C THR A 418 6.97 -16.85 29.64
N SER A 419 7.25 -16.56 28.37
CA SER A 419 7.73 -17.53 27.37
C SER A 419 9.25 -17.60 27.32
N PRO A 420 9.84 -18.72 26.84
CA PRO A 420 11.29 -18.85 26.68
C PRO A 420 11.87 -17.72 25.80
N GLY A 421 12.92 -17.07 26.30
CA GLY A 421 13.55 -15.92 25.61
C GLY A 421 12.72 -14.64 25.60
N ALA A 422 11.71 -14.55 26.46
CA ALA A 422 10.75 -13.43 26.53
C ALA A 422 10.11 -13.10 25.15
N ARG A 423 9.76 -14.14 24.40
CA ARG A 423 9.29 -14.05 23.02
C ARG A 423 8.14 -15.01 22.75
N LEU A 424 7.14 -14.56 21.98
CA LEU A 424 6.10 -15.43 21.45
C LEU A 424 6.68 -16.42 20.41
N ASP A 425 6.38 -17.71 20.58
CA ASP A 425 6.71 -18.77 19.64
C ASP A 425 5.54 -19.77 19.56
N PRO A 426 4.74 -19.73 18.47
CA PRO A 426 4.87 -18.93 17.25
C PRO A 426 4.54 -17.44 17.43
N PRO A 427 5.12 -16.55 16.59
CA PRO A 427 4.94 -15.10 16.70
C PRO A 427 3.53 -14.64 16.29
N LEU A 428 3.07 -13.53 16.87
CA LEU A 428 1.86 -12.81 16.49
C LEU A 428 2.14 -11.91 15.28
N LEU A 429 1.25 -11.91 14.27
CA LEU A 429 1.22 -10.93 13.20
C LEU A 429 0.14 -9.89 13.44
N LEU A 430 0.51 -8.61 13.50
CA LEU A 430 -0.39 -7.48 13.44
C LEU A 430 -0.43 -6.95 11.99
N ALA A 431 -1.35 -7.46 11.17
CA ALA A 431 -1.55 -7.01 9.77
C ALA A 431 -2.58 -5.88 9.73
N LEU A 432 -2.14 -4.67 10.08
CA LEU A 432 -2.99 -3.51 10.35
C LEU A 432 -3.29 -2.72 9.06
N ASP A 433 -4.23 -3.23 8.26
CA ASP A 433 -4.66 -2.53 7.04
C ASP A 433 -5.48 -1.29 7.40
N GLU A 434 -5.19 -0.19 6.71
CA GLU A 434 -5.81 1.13 6.96
C GLU A 434 -5.75 1.60 8.43
N VAL A 435 -4.67 1.26 9.12
CA VAL A 435 -4.50 1.53 10.56
C VAL A 435 -4.72 3.01 10.92
N GLY A 436 -4.31 3.94 10.07
CA GLY A 436 -4.52 5.37 10.28
C GLY A 436 -5.99 5.80 10.33
N ASN A 437 -6.88 5.03 9.72
CA ASN A 437 -8.31 5.34 9.71
C ASN A 437 -9.10 4.53 10.75
N LEU A 438 -8.67 3.30 11.02
CA LEU A 438 -9.44 2.33 11.81
C LEU A 438 -8.95 2.17 13.25
N ALA A 439 -7.66 2.27 13.47
CA ALA A 439 -7.07 1.98 14.76
C ALA A 439 -5.79 2.82 14.94
N PRO A 440 -5.89 4.13 15.20
CA PRO A 440 -4.72 4.96 15.45
C PRO A 440 -4.10 4.57 16.80
N LEU A 441 -3.42 3.41 16.85
CA LEU A 441 -2.84 2.83 18.05
C LEU A 441 -1.79 3.77 18.67
N PRO A 442 -1.95 4.18 19.93
CA PRO A 442 -0.93 4.95 20.64
C PRO A 442 0.40 4.20 20.77
N SER A 443 0.32 2.88 20.90
CA SER A 443 1.49 2.01 21.04
C SER A 443 2.23 1.72 19.72
N LEU A 444 1.70 2.13 18.55
CA LEU A 444 2.29 1.79 17.25
C LEU A 444 3.77 2.15 17.12
N PRO A 445 4.26 3.35 17.51
CA PRO A 445 5.69 3.66 17.45
C PRO A 445 6.54 2.70 18.28
N THR A 446 6.09 2.36 19.49
CA THR A 446 6.75 1.39 20.37
C THR A 446 6.70 -0.03 19.81
N LEU A 447 5.57 -0.46 19.26
CA LEU A 447 5.44 -1.77 18.61
C LEU A 447 6.36 -1.92 17.41
N MET A 448 6.54 -0.87 16.62
CA MET A 448 7.48 -0.86 15.51
C MET A 448 8.93 -1.00 15.97
N ALA A 449 9.28 -0.41 17.11
CA ALA A 449 10.64 -0.44 17.65
C ALA A 449 10.97 -1.75 18.39
N GLU A 450 10.04 -2.26 19.19
CA GLU A 450 10.30 -3.31 20.19
C GLU A 450 9.55 -4.63 19.91
N GLY A 451 8.44 -4.58 19.15
CA GLY A 451 7.56 -5.72 18.95
C GLY A 451 8.26 -6.95 18.39
N GLY A 452 9.20 -6.78 17.47
CA GLY A 452 9.97 -7.87 16.91
C GLY A 452 10.74 -8.68 17.95
N GLY A 453 11.32 -8.02 18.96
CA GLY A 453 12.03 -8.66 20.07
C GLY A 453 11.14 -9.58 20.91
N THR A 454 9.87 -9.22 21.08
CA THR A 454 8.88 -10.00 21.84
C THR A 454 8.08 -10.99 20.98
N GLY A 455 8.41 -11.13 19.70
CA GLY A 455 7.69 -12.01 18.77
C GLY A 455 6.37 -11.44 18.26
N ILE A 456 6.22 -10.12 18.25
CA ILE A 456 5.07 -9.41 17.68
C ILE A 456 5.53 -8.75 16.38
N THR A 457 5.21 -9.35 15.24
CA THR A 457 5.47 -8.74 13.92
C THR A 457 4.44 -7.65 13.65
N THR A 458 4.87 -6.41 13.57
CA THR A 458 3.99 -5.27 13.32
C THR A 458 4.07 -4.84 11.86
N MET A 459 2.94 -4.88 11.15
CA MET A 459 2.81 -4.52 9.73
C MET A 459 1.71 -3.45 9.56
N PRO A 460 1.96 -2.17 9.86
CA PRO A 460 1.05 -1.10 9.54
C PRO A 460 1.03 -0.82 8.04
N VAL A 461 -0.16 -0.60 7.52
CA VAL A 461 -0.41 -0.26 6.12
C VAL A 461 -0.97 1.16 6.04
N LEU A 462 -0.22 2.04 5.39
CA LEU A 462 -0.54 3.45 5.25
C LEU A 462 -0.73 3.84 3.79
N GLN A 463 -1.51 4.88 3.56
CA GLN A 463 -1.65 5.46 2.23
C GLN A 463 -0.49 6.41 1.90
N SER A 464 0.05 7.11 2.91
CA SER A 464 1.19 8.01 2.82
C SER A 464 1.78 8.29 4.22
N LEU A 465 2.97 8.85 4.29
CA LEU A 465 3.52 9.35 5.56
C LEU A 465 2.78 10.62 6.04
N ALA A 466 2.17 11.38 5.13
CA ALA A 466 1.31 12.50 5.51
C ALA A 466 0.12 12.04 6.38
N GLN A 467 -0.49 10.89 6.05
CA GLN A 467 -1.54 10.28 6.88
C GLN A 467 -1.01 9.91 8.28
N ALA A 468 0.22 9.36 8.34
CA ALA A 468 0.82 9.04 9.63
C ALA A 468 1.03 10.31 10.49
N ARG A 469 1.54 11.39 9.90
CA ARG A 469 1.74 12.68 10.58
C ARG A 469 0.44 13.27 11.09
N GLU A 470 -0.64 13.15 10.32
CA GLU A 470 -1.98 13.60 10.73
C GLU A 470 -2.50 12.83 11.96
N LYS A 471 -2.28 11.51 12.01
CA LYS A 471 -2.87 10.62 13.02
C LYS A 471 -2.03 10.48 14.29
N TRP A 472 -0.70 10.53 14.18
CA TRP A 472 0.21 10.30 15.32
C TRP A 472 1.12 11.49 15.69
N SER A 473 1.10 12.59 15.01
CA SER A 473 2.05 13.69 15.02
C SER A 473 3.28 13.50 14.11
N GLU A 474 3.99 14.59 13.81
CA GLU A 474 5.22 14.57 12.99
C GLU A 474 6.30 13.67 13.62
N ASN A 475 6.52 13.80 14.94
CA ASN A 475 7.56 13.03 15.64
C ASN A 475 7.22 11.55 15.74
N ALA A 476 5.98 11.20 16.04
CA ALA A 476 5.57 9.80 16.13
C ALA A 476 5.54 9.12 14.76
N ALA A 477 5.15 9.83 13.70
CA ALA A 477 5.24 9.34 12.34
C ALA A 477 6.70 9.11 11.89
N GLY A 478 7.61 10.01 12.32
CA GLY A 478 9.05 9.82 12.16
C GLY A 478 9.54 8.56 12.86
N ALA A 479 9.14 8.36 14.12
CA ALA A 479 9.52 7.17 14.89
C ALA A 479 9.00 5.87 14.26
N ILE A 480 7.76 5.84 13.72
CA ILE A 480 7.22 4.68 12.97
C ILE A 480 8.07 4.40 11.72
N TRP A 481 8.44 5.45 11.00
CA TRP A 481 9.29 5.32 9.82
C TRP A 481 10.67 4.79 10.15
N ASP A 482 11.35 5.39 11.13
CA ASP A 482 12.72 5.04 11.50
C ASP A 482 12.82 3.63 12.07
N ALA A 483 11.85 3.22 12.89
CA ALA A 483 11.79 1.90 13.50
C ALA A 483 11.42 0.78 12.50
N ALA A 484 10.90 1.10 11.32
CA ALA A 484 10.58 0.11 10.31
C ALA A 484 11.86 -0.51 9.74
N ILE A 485 12.08 -1.79 10.01
CA ILE A 485 13.22 -2.57 9.48
C ILE A 485 13.03 -2.84 7.98
N VAL A 486 11.80 -3.08 7.58
CA VAL A 486 11.40 -3.30 6.18
C VAL A 486 10.41 -2.23 5.78
N LYS A 487 10.78 -1.42 4.79
CA LYS A 487 9.89 -0.43 4.19
C LYS A 487 9.51 -0.89 2.78
N ILE A 488 8.22 -1.05 2.52
CA ILE A 488 7.68 -1.46 1.22
C ILE A 488 6.91 -0.29 0.64
N VAL A 489 7.41 0.29 -0.45
CA VAL A 489 6.78 1.45 -1.11
C VAL A 489 6.26 1.04 -2.47
N LEU A 490 4.96 1.23 -2.69
CA LEU A 490 4.28 0.94 -3.95
C LEU A 490 4.22 2.17 -4.86
N GLY A 491 4.13 1.95 -6.15
CA GLY A 491 3.94 3.01 -7.12
C GLY A 491 2.63 3.79 -6.93
N GLY A 492 2.56 5.00 -7.51
CA GLY A 492 1.38 5.86 -7.47
C GLY A 492 1.34 6.89 -6.34
N ALA A 493 2.33 6.91 -5.43
CA ALA A 493 2.43 7.93 -4.40
C ALA A 493 2.46 9.35 -5.02
N SER A 494 1.71 10.29 -4.43
CA SER A 494 1.56 11.66 -4.95
C SER A 494 2.13 12.74 -4.03
N ASN A 495 2.49 12.41 -2.78
CA ASN A 495 3.10 13.37 -1.87
C ASN A 495 4.56 13.64 -2.27
N SER A 496 4.84 14.87 -2.71
CA SER A 496 6.17 15.26 -3.19
C SER A 496 7.23 15.25 -2.10
N LYS A 497 6.89 15.62 -0.85
CA LYS A 497 7.80 15.60 0.30
C LYS A 497 8.23 14.17 0.58
N ASP A 498 7.27 13.26 0.72
CA ASP A 498 7.54 11.84 1.00
C ASP A 498 8.42 11.19 -0.09
N LEU A 499 8.16 11.52 -1.37
CA LEU A 499 8.96 11.02 -2.49
C LEU A 499 10.39 11.61 -2.50
N HIS A 500 10.54 12.89 -2.15
CA HIS A 500 11.86 13.53 -2.05
C HIS A 500 12.69 12.95 -0.90
N ASP A 501 12.07 12.80 0.28
CA ASP A 501 12.71 12.22 1.46
C ASP A 501 13.17 10.78 1.15
N LEU A 502 12.32 10.00 0.47
CA LEU A 502 12.65 8.66 0.03
C LEU A 502 13.80 8.64 -0.99
N THR A 503 13.78 9.54 -1.98
CA THR A 503 14.86 9.67 -2.97
C THR A 503 16.20 10.00 -2.31
N THR A 504 16.19 10.89 -1.32
CA THR A 504 17.38 11.25 -0.54
C THR A 504 17.92 10.06 0.27
N LEU A 505 17.01 9.28 0.89
CA LEU A 505 17.38 8.07 1.65
C LEU A 505 17.98 6.97 0.76
N ILE A 506 17.46 6.80 -0.46
CA ILE A 506 17.96 5.84 -1.45
C ILE A 506 19.37 6.23 -1.89
N GLY A 507 19.68 7.51 -1.97
CA GLY A 507 20.99 8.05 -2.32
C GLY A 507 21.17 8.36 -3.80
N GLU A 508 22.42 8.67 -4.16
CA GLU A 508 22.82 9.12 -5.48
C GLU A 508 23.81 8.15 -6.11
N ARG A 509 23.89 8.22 -7.44
CA ARG A 509 24.87 7.50 -8.26
C ARG A 509 25.62 8.45 -9.19
N ASP A 510 26.80 8.06 -9.60
CA ASP A 510 27.54 8.78 -10.63
C ASP A 510 27.02 8.42 -12.02
N GLU A 511 26.65 9.43 -12.80
CA GLU A 511 26.26 9.29 -14.20
C GLU A 511 27.27 9.99 -15.09
N VAL A 512 27.78 9.24 -16.07
CA VAL A 512 28.72 9.77 -17.06
C VAL A 512 27.93 10.41 -18.19
N THR A 513 28.15 11.70 -18.42
CA THR A 513 27.54 12.44 -19.51
C THR A 513 28.64 12.79 -20.51
N ASP A 514 28.50 12.28 -21.74
CA ASP A 514 29.38 12.64 -22.86
C ASP A 514 28.68 13.75 -23.67
N SER A 515 29.27 14.93 -23.69
CA SER A 515 28.85 16.02 -24.56
C SER A 515 29.84 16.19 -25.71
N THR A 516 29.31 16.20 -26.94
CA THR A 516 30.14 16.44 -28.14
C THR A 516 29.77 17.82 -28.68
N THR A 517 30.74 18.71 -28.69
CA THR A 517 30.61 20.02 -29.33
C THR A 517 31.24 19.95 -30.72
N VAL A 518 30.46 20.32 -31.73
CA VAL A 518 30.95 20.44 -33.11
C VAL A 518 31.19 21.91 -33.36
N GLY A 519 32.47 22.31 -33.60
CA GLY A 519 32.83 23.68 -33.95
C GLY A 519 32.59 23.97 -35.43
N ASP A 520 32.53 25.27 -35.80
CA ASP A 520 32.21 25.80 -37.15
C ASP A 520 33.13 25.28 -38.28
N HIS A 521 34.27 24.70 -37.97
CA HIS A 521 35.21 24.11 -38.93
C HIS A 521 35.28 22.59 -38.85
N GLY A 522 34.24 21.91 -38.31
CA GLY A 522 34.17 20.46 -38.27
C GLY A 522 35.05 19.80 -37.16
N SER A 523 35.69 20.60 -36.30
CA SER A 523 36.41 20.11 -35.14
C SER A 523 35.40 19.52 -34.14
N ARG A 524 35.64 18.30 -33.68
CA ARG A 524 34.83 17.65 -32.65
C ARG A 524 35.60 17.65 -31.34
N SER A 525 35.03 18.29 -30.32
CA SER A 525 35.49 18.20 -28.95
C SER A 525 34.52 17.34 -28.15
N ALA A 526 35.04 16.25 -27.55
CA ALA A 526 34.24 15.41 -26.65
C ALA A 526 34.65 15.75 -25.21
N GLN A 527 33.65 16.17 -24.41
CA GLN A 527 33.83 16.40 -22.98
C GLN A 527 33.07 15.33 -22.22
N ARG A 528 33.80 14.60 -21.38
CA ARG A 528 33.23 13.62 -20.46
C ARG A 528 33.16 14.25 -19.08
N SER A 529 31.93 14.35 -18.54
CA SER A 529 31.67 14.84 -17.18
C SER A 529 30.96 13.78 -16.34
N ILE A 530 31.34 13.71 -15.07
CA ILE A 530 30.62 12.86 -14.09
C ILE A 530 29.67 13.77 -13.33
N ARG A 531 28.39 13.39 -13.30
CA ARG A 531 27.35 14.09 -12.55
C ARG A 531 26.72 13.13 -11.56
N ARG A 532 26.56 13.58 -10.31
CA ARG A 532 25.76 12.84 -9.32
C ARG A 532 24.29 13.05 -9.58
N VAL A 533 23.55 11.95 -9.68
CA VAL A 533 22.10 11.93 -9.90
C VAL A 533 21.46 10.97 -8.92
N PRO A 534 20.21 11.21 -8.49
CA PRO A 534 19.50 10.26 -7.65
C PRO A 534 19.44 8.87 -8.28
N ILE A 535 19.62 7.81 -7.47
CA ILE A 535 19.46 6.41 -7.93
C ILE A 535 18.04 6.21 -8.45
N MET A 536 17.03 6.61 -7.67
CA MET A 536 15.62 6.62 -8.08
C MET A 536 15.02 8.00 -7.83
N PRO A 537 14.87 8.83 -8.86
CA PRO A 537 14.21 10.12 -8.73
C PRO A 537 12.70 9.95 -8.43
N PRO A 538 12.03 10.98 -7.88
CA PRO A 538 10.63 10.92 -7.44
C PRO A 538 9.64 10.42 -8.50
N ASP A 539 9.83 10.80 -9.75
CA ASP A 539 9.01 10.36 -10.87
C ASP A 539 9.15 8.86 -11.17
N THR A 540 10.34 8.30 -11.01
CA THR A 540 10.60 6.86 -11.18
C THR A 540 9.92 6.05 -10.08
N ILE A 541 9.99 6.48 -8.82
CA ILE A 541 9.30 5.83 -7.70
C ILE A 541 7.78 5.91 -7.91
N ARG A 542 7.28 7.10 -8.26
CA ARG A 542 5.85 7.30 -8.51
C ARG A 542 5.31 6.44 -9.65
N THR A 543 6.11 6.18 -10.67
CA THR A 543 5.71 5.44 -11.88
C THR A 543 6.09 3.97 -11.85
N LEU A 544 6.47 3.40 -10.68
CA LEU A 544 6.66 1.97 -10.54
C LEU A 544 5.44 1.21 -11.06
N PRO A 545 5.62 0.17 -11.87
CA PRO A 545 4.53 -0.63 -12.40
C PRO A 545 3.70 -1.29 -11.30
N PHE A 546 2.41 -1.49 -11.57
CA PHE A 546 1.56 -2.29 -10.68
C PHE A 546 2.16 -3.69 -10.45
N GLY A 547 2.13 -4.17 -9.20
CA GLY A 547 2.80 -5.41 -8.83
C GLY A 547 4.32 -5.30 -8.66
N THR A 548 4.86 -4.06 -8.61
CA THR A 548 6.26 -3.80 -8.30
C THR A 548 6.36 -2.90 -7.07
N ALA A 549 7.28 -3.22 -6.18
CA ALA A 549 7.58 -2.43 -4.99
C ALA A 549 9.05 -2.06 -4.92
N LEU A 550 9.33 -0.91 -4.32
CA LEU A 550 10.62 -0.59 -3.78
C LEU A 550 10.68 -1.07 -2.33
N VAL A 551 11.65 -1.91 -2.01
CA VAL A 551 11.86 -2.47 -0.68
C VAL A 551 13.19 -1.96 -0.12
N LEU A 552 13.13 -1.28 1.02
CA LEU A 552 14.30 -0.92 1.80
C LEU A 552 14.38 -1.89 2.98
N LEU A 553 15.44 -2.67 3.05
CA LEU A 553 15.64 -3.71 4.05
C LEU A 553 16.96 -3.48 4.77
N ARG A 554 16.92 -3.07 6.03
CA ARG A 554 18.12 -2.82 6.86
C ARG A 554 19.12 -1.92 6.13
N SER A 555 20.38 -2.37 6.04
CA SER A 555 21.49 -1.68 5.37
C SER A 555 21.71 -2.14 3.92
N ALA A 556 20.82 -2.94 3.35
CA ALA A 556 20.92 -3.36 1.95
C ALA A 556 20.66 -2.20 0.99
N PRO A 557 21.28 -2.17 -0.20
CA PRO A 557 20.86 -1.27 -1.26
C PRO A 557 19.37 -1.45 -1.58
N PRO A 558 18.68 -0.44 -2.12
CA PRO A 558 17.26 -0.52 -2.42
C PRO A 558 16.95 -1.68 -3.37
N ILE A 559 15.95 -2.49 -3.02
CA ILE A 559 15.57 -3.70 -3.76
C ILE A 559 14.30 -3.42 -4.53
N VAL A 560 14.36 -3.42 -5.85
CA VAL A 560 13.14 -3.43 -6.68
C VAL A 560 12.61 -4.86 -6.72
N THR A 561 11.38 -5.05 -6.25
CA THR A 561 10.78 -6.35 -6.02
C THR A 561 9.51 -6.53 -6.83
N ARG A 562 9.42 -7.61 -7.59
CA ARG A 562 8.18 -8.06 -8.23
C ARG A 562 7.33 -8.76 -7.17
N LEU A 563 6.17 -8.21 -6.90
CA LEU A 563 5.21 -8.76 -5.94
C LEU A 563 4.43 -9.92 -6.57
N ARG A 564 3.92 -10.81 -5.72
CA ARG A 564 3.04 -11.90 -6.12
C ARG A 564 1.65 -11.64 -5.53
N THR A 565 0.61 -11.79 -6.33
CA THR A 565 -0.76 -11.74 -5.81
C THR A 565 -1.09 -13.05 -5.08
N TRP A 566 -2.08 -13.00 -4.18
CA TRP A 566 -2.57 -14.24 -3.56
C TRP A 566 -3.19 -15.19 -4.61
N THR A 567 -3.64 -14.65 -5.75
CA THR A 567 -4.17 -15.44 -6.87
C THR A 567 -3.10 -16.18 -7.69
N ASP A 568 -1.82 -15.89 -7.46
CA ASP A 568 -0.67 -16.58 -8.08
C ASP A 568 -0.08 -17.67 -7.15
N ARG A 569 -0.70 -17.93 -6.00
CA ARG A 569 -0.29 -18.98 -5.06
C ARG A 569 -0.61 -20.36 -5.61
N PRO A 570 0.10 -21.41 -5.18
CA PRO A 570 -0.24 -22.78 -5.56
C PRO A 570 -1.65 -23.21 -5.12
N ASP A 571 -2.13 -22.67 -3.99
CA ASP A 571 -3.45 -22.90 -3.40
C ASP A 571 -4.53 -21.89 -3.86
N ALA A 572 -4.22 -21.03 -4.85
CA ALA A 572 -5.10 -19.95 -5.31
C ALA A 572 -6.48 -20.41 -5.79
N LYS A 573 -6.58 -21.62 -6.35
CA LYS A 573 -7.88 -22.16 -6.77
C LYS A 573 -8.79 -22.34 -5.55
N GLN A 574 -8.31 -23.04 -4.53
CA GLN A 574 -9.06 -23.28 -3.30
C GLN A 574 -9.43 -21.95 -2.61
N LEU A 575 -8.50 -21.00 -2.54
CA LEU A 575 -8.75 -19.70 -1.94
C LEU A 575 -9.82 -18.88 -2.69
N ARG A 576 -9.88 -19.00 -4.03
CA ARG A 576 -10.96 -18.36 -4.82
C ARG A 576 -12.31 -19.03 -4.60
N ASP A 577 -12.33 -20.34 -4.55
CA ASP A 577 -13.56 -21.11 -4.30
C ASP A 577 -14.08 -20.79 -2.87
N ASP A 578 -13.22 -20.85 -1.86
CA ASP A 578 -13.53 -20.48 -0.47
C ASP A 578 -14.05 -19.03 -0.34
N ARG A 579 -13.42 -18.11 -1.06
CA ARG A 579 -13.84 -16.70 -1.12
C ARG A 579 -15.22 -16.54 -1.74
N ALA A 580 -15.47 -17.21 -2.85
CA ALA A 580 -16.77 -17.14 -3.54
C ALA A 580 -17.92 -17.67 -2.66
N ASP A 581 -17.68 -18.75 -1.92
CA ASP A 581 -18.65 -19.30 -0.96
C ASP A 581 -18.98 -18.31 0.16
N ILE A 582 -17.96 -17.63 0.72
CA ILE A 582 -18.15 -16.63 1.77
C ILE A 582 -18.88 -15.41 1.23
N GLU A 583 -18.51 -14.91 0.05
CA GLU A 583 -19.17 -13.77 -0.61
C GLU A 583 -20.64 -14.09 -0.93
N ALA A 584 -20.95 -15.31 -1.36
CA ALA A 584 -22.34 -15.75 -1.56
C ALA A 584 -23.14 -15.76 -0.25
N THR A 585 -22.54 -16.21 0.86
CA THR A 585 -23.19 -16.20 2.18
C THR A 585 -23.52 -14.78 2.63
N LEU A 586 -22.59 -13.83 2.40
CA LEU A 586 -22.81 -12.41 2.72
C LEU A 586 -23.90 -11.76 1.86
N GLN A 587 -24.01 -12.15 0.58
CA GLN A 587 -25.02 -11.62 -0.34
C GLN A 587 -26.44 -12.12 -0.03
N HIS A 588 -26.61 -13.40 0.26
CA HIS A 588 -27.92 -13.99 0.54
C HIS A 588 -28.60 -13.36 1.77
N ARG A 589 -27.84 -12.97 2.80
CA ARG A 589 -28.42 -12.32 3.98
C ARG A 589 -28.73 -10.83 3.78
N SER A 590 -28.04 -10.15 2.87
CA SER A 590 -28.39 -8.77 2.54
C SER A 590 -29.75 -8.66 1.79
N GLU A 591 -30.25 -9.78 1.26
CA GLU A 591 -31.52 -9.87 0.54
C GLU A 591 -32.72 -10.31 1.48
N GLU A 592 -32.43 -10.83 2.68
CA GLU A 592 -33.46 -11.15 3.66
C GLU A 592 -33.95 -9.88 4.37
N PRO A 593 -35.27 -9.59 4.40
CA PRO A 593 -35.79 -8.44 5.13
C PRO A 593 -35.49 -8.57 6.63
N PRO A 594 -35.15 -7.47 7.33
CA PRO A 594 -34.87 -7.51 8.75
C PRO A 594 -36.13 -7.96 9.52
N GLY A 595 -36.08 -9.16 10.12
CA GLY A 595 -37.15 -9.67 10.98
C GLY A 595 -37.72 -11.05 10.62
N ALA A 596 -37.13 -11.82 9.70
CA ALA A 596 -37.50 -13.22 9.53
C ALA A 596 -36.96 -14.06 10.72
N PRO A 597 -37.79 -14.80 11.49
CA PRO A 597 -37.29 -15.66 12.57
C PRO A 597 -36.48 -16.83 12.00
N ALA A 598 -35.31 -17.11 12.60
CA ALA A 598 -34.45 -18.25 12.29
C ALA A 598 -35.06 -19.56 12.77
#